data_4137823c539d9314221419d0105d6244
#
_entry.id   4137823c539d9314221419d0105d6244
#
_cell.length_a   1.000
_cell.length_b   1.000
_cell.length_c   1.000
_cell.angle_alpha   90.00
_cell.angle_beta   90.00
_cell.angle_gamma   90.00
#
_symmetry.space_group_name_H-M   'P 1'
#
loop_
_entity.id
_entity.type
_entity.pdbx_description
1 polymer ?
#
loop_
_entity_poly.entity_id
_entity_poly.type
_entity_poly.pdbx_seq_one_letter_code
_entity_poly.pdbx_strand_id
1 'polypeptide(L)'
;MKIYFSDFFGIDSDKLEEYGAFNISLINDLPLFIDPFLLFGSSKPEYQNEHNKVLKYLTFLKEKAEKGLNNSSTIQAWYVFKEVKQNWFGYSKVGNSGSGLGRKFGKAFSSSIHIVFDDLGKEQVTQSSHLEKAGLFQIGVGKDNISDFSTNLLKEFLLDYTETFAKKEIDKKYLKTVNVERVYFDYKLERWMPKQFVLPYINDDFVVITPKDILTKDENWINSNDLRGDFTRICTSISNDQLRGEIFNYFRKMLPAKKPNQKHTQKERTAAIQKTILKFPEIIKFFVKEKEENKKGAKSIAEKRVELVDTIFVKNVSSFVELLLEKSDFYEIPPKSSFDEAMKRIVYLKDVIEKNDGYKLFYIDGEPIKREADLQIIYRLTWFASDFDVNREPNNGRGPVDYSVSKGSNDKTVVEFKLASNSKIRQNLENQVKVYKEANNTTNGITAILYFS
;
A
#
# COMPACT_ATOMS: atom_id res chain seq x y z
N MET A 1 2.77 26.47 -3.28
CA MET A 1 1.73 25.55 -2.75
C MET A 1 2.40 24.49 -1.88
N LYS A 2 1.80 24.08 -0.76
CA LYS A 2 2.43 23.11 0.14
C LYS A 2 1.76 21.75 -0.02
N ILE A 3 2.44 20.81 -0.64
CA ILE A 3 1.94 19.44 -0.89
C ILE A 3 2.82 18.42 -0.19
N TYR A 4 4.13 18.58 -0.33
CA TYR A 4 5.12 17.63 0.13
C TYR A 4 5.74 18.02 1.46
N PHE A 5 6.35 17.06 2.12
CA PHE A 5 7.08 17.26 3.36
C PHE A 5 8.09 18.41 3.23
N SER A 6 8.86 18.46 2.15
CA SER A 6 9.80 19.54 1.86
C SER A 6 9.13 20.91 1.84
N ASP A 7 7.96 21.03 1.21
CA ASP A 7 7.23 22.32 1.09
C ASP A 7 6.70 22.81 2.45
N PHE A 8 6.16 21.88 3.26
CA PHE A 8 5.57 22.22 4.54
C PHE A 8 6.61 22.70 5.54
N PHE A 9 7.76 22.06 5.56
CA PHE A 9 8.84 22.35 6.50
C PHE A 9 9.90 23.31 5.96
N GLY A 10 9.77 23.75 4.69
CA GLY A 10 10.66 24.72 4.07
C GLY A 10 12.08 24.21 3.89
N ILE A 11 12.22 22.92 3.52
CA ILE A 11 13.49 22.24 3.28
C ILE A 11 13.68 22.01 1.77
N ASP A 12 14.92 22.05 1.34
CA ASP A 12 15.27 21.62 0.00
C ASP A 12 15.02 20.11 -0.16
N SER A 13 14.32 19.71 -1.23
CA SER A 13 14.04 18.30 -1.54
C SER A 13 15.32 17.48 -1.71
N ASP A 14 16.41 18.11 -2.20
CA ASP A 14 17.70 17.43 -2.38
C ASP A 14 18.28 16.91 -1.07
N LYS A 15 18.01 17.60 0.05
CA LYS A 15 18.43 17.12 1.39
C LYS A 15 17.71 15.83 1.82
N LEU A 16 16.45 15.65 1.44
CA LEU A 16 15.73 14.40 1.65
C LEU A 16 16.31 13.29 0.77
N GLU A 17 16.61 13.62 -0.48
CA GLU A 17 17.23 12.69 -1.43
C GLU A 17 18.59 12.21 -0.92
N GLU A 18 19.47 13.12 -0.52
CA GLU A 18 20.78 12.80 0.07
C GLU A 18 20.68 11.99 1.36
N TYR A 19 19.65 12.25 2.18
CA TYR A 19 19.38 11.46 3.37
C TYR A 19 18.82 10.08 3.05
N GLY A 20 18.34 9.87 1.83
CA GLY A 20 17.70 8.65 1.37
C GLY A 20 16.23 8.51 1.79
N ALA A 21 15.58 9.60 2.20
CA ALA A 21 14.17 9.61 2.58
C ALA A 21 13.26 9.91 1.39
N PHE A 22 12.05 9.34 1.41
CA PHE A 22 11.04 9.68 0.42
C PHE A 22 10.36 11.01 0.77
N ASN A 23 10.19 11.90 -0.20
CA ASN A 23 9.47 13.17 -0.03
C ASN A 23 7.95 12.92 -0.07
N ILE A 24 7.36 12.58 1.06
CA ILE A 24 5.96 12.21 1.19
C ILE A 24 5.01 13.38 0.94
N SER A 25 3.82 13.07 0.40
CA SER A 25 2.72 14.04 0.33
C SER A 25 2.04 14.13 1.70
N LEU A 26 1.77 15.35 2.18
CA LEU A 26 1.04 15.59 3.44
C LEU A 26 -0.44 15.94 3.19
N ILE A 27 -0.95 15.63 2.01
CA ILE A 27 -2.36 15.81 1.65
C ILE A 27 -3.04 14.53 1.22
N ASN A 28 -2.27 13.54 0.73
CA ASN A 28 -2.76 12.21 0.30
C ASN A 28 -1.74 11.14 0.59
N ASP A 29 -2.21 9.92 0.91
CA ASP A 29 -1.35 8.74 0.90
C ASP A 29 -0.76 8.50 -0.48
N LEU A 30 0.50 8.09 -0.51
CA LEU A 30 1.16 7.62 -1.72
C LEU A 30 1.12 6.09 -1.81
N PRO A 31 1.02 5.51 -3.03
CA PRO A 31 0.87 4.07 -3.21
C PRO A 31 2.19 3.32 -3.00
N LEU A 32 2.80 3.54 -1.85
CA LEU A 32 4.03 2.89 -1.40
C LEU A 32 3.77 2.04 -0.15
N PHE A 33 4.62 1.04 0.05
CA PHE A 33 4.53 0.07 1.13
C PHE A 33 5.92 -0.29 1.62
N ILE A 34 6.07 -0.53 2.92
CA ILE A 34 7.31 -1.12 3.45
C ILE A 34 7.33 -2.61 3.08
N ASP A 35 8.40 -3.03 2.42
CA ASP A 35 8.67 -4.43 2.13
C ASP A 35 9.78 -4.95 3.07
N PRO A 36 9.47 -5.76 4.09
CA PRO A 36 10.45 -6.24 5.05
C PRO A 36 11.52 -7.13 4.45
N PHE A 37 11.30 -7.73 3.26
CA PHE A 37 12.33 -8.47 2.54
C PHE A 37 13.53 -7.59 2.16
N LEU A 38 13.32 -6.30 1.92
CA LEU A 38 14.40 -5.37 1.58
C LEU A 38 15.36 -5.13 2.75
N LEU A 39 14.91 -5.29 4.00
CA LEU A 39 15.78 -5.29 5.17
C LEU A 39 16.72 -6.50 5.15
N PHE A 40 16.18 -7.69 4.90
CA PHE A 40 16.96 -8.93 4.77
C PHE A 40 17.95 -8.85 3.61
N GLY A 41 17.52 -8.33 2.46
CA GLY A 41 18.34 -8.19 1.25
C GLY A 41 19.44 -7.14 1.34
N SER A 42 19.42 -6.27 2.34
CA SER A 42 20.35 -5.14 2.47
C SER A 42 21.68 -5.55 3.12
N SER A 43 22.76 -4.86 2.75
CA SER A 43 24.06 -4.96 3.41
C SER A 43 24.25 -3.98 4.56
N LYS A 44 23.27 -3.09 4.83
CA LYS A 44 23.32 -2.09 5.90
C LYS A 44 23.13 -2.78 7.26
N PRO A 45 24.07 -2.62 8.23
CA PRO A 45 23.96 -3.27 9.54
C PRO A 45 22.68 -2.90 10.30
N GLU A 46 22.24 -1.65 10.18
CA GLU A 46 21.01 -1.16 10.82
C GLU A 46 19.77 -1.91 10.30
N TYR A 47 19.70 -2.23 8.99
CA TYR A 47 18.58 -2.98 8.43
C TYR A 47 18.61 -4.45 8.83
N GLN A 48 19.80 -5.05 8.90
CA GLN A 48 19.95 -6.40 9.42
C GLN A 48 19.51 -6.49 10.89
N ASN A 49 19.82 -5.46 11.69
CA ASN A 49 19.35 -5.38 13.07
C ASN A 49 17.81 -5.29 13.13
N GLU A 50 17.20 -4.47 12.29
CA GLU A 50 15.74 -4.36 12.24
C GLU A 50 15.08 -5.64 11.75
N HIS A 51 15.64 -6.32 10.75
CA HIS A 51 15.19 -7.66 10.35
C HIS A 51 15.22 -8.65 11.53
N ASN A 52 16.31 -8.68 12.28
CA ASN A 52 16.44 -9.52 13.46
C ASN A 52 15.43 -9.18 14.57
N LYS A 53 15.09 -7.89 14.76
CA LYS A 53 14.03 -7.47 15.69
C LYS A 53 12.65 -7.99 15.26
N VAL A 54 12.36 -7.97 13.96
CA VAL A 54 11.13 -8.57 13.40
C VAL A 54 11.08 -10.06 13.72
N LEU A 55 12.14 -10.80 13.45
CA LEU A 55 12.22 -12.25 13.74
C LEU A 55 12.07 -12.55 15.24
N LYS A 56 12.70 -11.76 16.08
CA LYS A 56 12.58 -11.89 17.55
C LYS A 56 11.14 -11.71 18.01
N TYR A 57 10.41 -10.75 17.42
CA TYR A 57 9.01 -10.55 17.76
C TYR A 57 8.13 -11.71 17.26
N LEU A 58 8.36 -12.23 16.07
CA LEU A 58 7.68 -13.41 15.54
C LEU A 58 7.94 -14.63 16.41
N THR A 59 9.17 -14.83 16.89
CA THR A 59 9.53 -15.90 17.84
C THR A 59 8.71 -15.78 19.13
N PHE A 60 8.65 -14.58 19.72
CA PHE A 60 7.81 -14.33 20.89
C PHE A 60 6.36 -14.68 20.65
N LEU A 61 5.77 -14.22 19.55
CA LEU A 61 4.36 -14.50 19.20
C LEU A 61 4.11 -16.00 19.03
N LYS A 62 5.04 -16.73 18.36
CA LYS A 62 4.96 -18.16 18.16
C LYS A 62 4.98 -18.93 19.49
N GLU A 63 5.94 -18.62 20.36
CA GLU A 63 6.04 -19.24 21.69
C GLU A 63 4.78 -19.02 22.54
N LYS A 64 4.19 -17.82 22.47
CA LYS A 64 2.96 -17.51 23.18
C LYS A 64 1.74 -18.28 22.63
N ALA A 65 1.66 -18.40 21.33
CA ALA A 65 0.61 -19.16 20.66
C ALA A 65 0.71 -20.67 20.99
N GLU A 66 1.93 -21.24 20.98
CA GLU A 66 2.18 -22.65 21.34
C GLU A 66 1.82 -22.96 22.81
N LYS A 67 1.97 -21.98 23.70
CA LYS A 67 1.52 -22.07 25.11
C LYS A 67 0.01 -21.84 25.30
N GLY A 68 -0.76 -21.65 24.23
CA GLY A 68 -2.20 -21.39 24.29
C GLY A 68 -2.56 -19.99 24.81
N LEU A 69 -1.61 -19.04 24.85
CA LEU A 69 -1.82 -17.67 25.31
C LEU A 69 -2.40 -16.78 24.21
N ASN A 70 -3.56 -17.14 23.70
CA ASN A 70 -4.25 -16.49 22.58
C ASN A 70 -5.68 -16.03 22.94
N ASN A 71 -5.91 -15.63 24.19
CA ASN A 71 -7.17 -15.04 24.63
C ASN A 71 -7.37 -13.62 24.06
N SER A 72 -8.55 -13.06 24.25
CA SER A 72 -8.93 -11.75 23.67
C SER A 72 -8.00 -10.61 24.10
N SER A 73 -7.50 -10.63 25.34
CA SER A 73 -6.60 -9.57 25.87
C SER A 73 -5.20 -9.68 25.27
N THR A 74 -4.64 -10.90 25.19
CA THR A 74 -3.31 -11.12 24.60
C THR A 74 -3.32 -10.87 23.10
N ILE A 75 -4.39 -11.26 22.40
CA ILE A 75 -4.56 -10.92 20.97
C ILE A 75 -4.57 -9.40 20.79
N GLN A 76 -5.32 -8.67 21.61
CA GLN A 76 -5.38 -7.21 21.54
C GLN A 76 -4.01 -6.55 21.85
N ALA A 77 -3.27 -7.10 22.79
CA ALA A 77 -1.99 -6.55 23.23
C ALA A 77 -0.86 -6.80 22.22
N TRP A 78 -0.82 -8.00 21.60
CA TRP A 78 0.35 -8.45 20.84
C TRP A 78 0.12 -8.58 19.34
N TYR A 79 -1.11 -8.78 18.86
CA TYR A 79 -1.39 -9.06 17.44
C TYR A 79 -2.20 -7.98 16.76
N VAL A 80 -2.78 -7.02 17.52
CA VAL A 80 -3.57 -5.93 16.97
C VAL A 80 -2.72 -4.66 16.94
N PHE A 81 -2.59 -4.07 15.76
CA PHE A 81 -1.82 -2.86 15.54
C PHE A 81 -2.68 -1.80 14.87
N LYS A 82 -2.60 -0.58 15.39
CA LYS A 82 -3.19 0.57 14.71
C LYS A 82 -2.32 0.93 13.51
N GLU A 83 -2.94 1.47 12.48
CA GLU A 83 -2.22 2.05 11.37
C GLU A 83 -1.30 3.19 11.85
N VAL A 84 -0.09 3.24 11.30
CA VAL A 84 0.85 4.34 11.50
C VAL A 84 0.65 5.34 10.36
N LYS A 85 -0.45 6.08 10.41
CA LYS A 85 -0.85 7.03 9.37
C LYS A 85 0.15 8.17 9.13
N GLN A 86 1.07 8.39 10.06
CA GLN A 86 2.03 9.49 10.02
C GLN A 86 3.11 9.34 8.94
N ASN A 87 3.23 8.16 8.31
CA ASN A 87 4.15 7.93 7.19
C ASN A 87 3.52 8.21 5.81
N TRP A 88 2.21 8.46 5.73
CA TRP A 88 1.47 8.84 4.52
C TRP A 88 1.63 7.85 3.36
N PHE A 89 1.65 6.56 3.65
CA PHE A 89 1.70 5.49 2.65
C PHE A 89 0.46 4.60 2.71
N GLY A 90 0.08 4.09 1.55
CA GLY A 90 -1.05 3.19 1.40
C GLY A 90 -2.02 3.63 0.31
N TYR A 91 -3.22 3.06 0.36
CA TYR A 91 -4.36 3.44 -0.48
C TYR A 91 -5.53 3.86 0.40
N SER A 92 -5.38 4.95 1.14
CA SER A 92 -6.50 5.46 1.91
C SER A 92 -7.60 6.00 1.00
N LYS A 93 -8.84 5.69 1.33
CA LYS A 93 -10.00 6.18 0.57
C LYS A 93 -10.22 7.68 0.77
N VAL A 94 -9.84 8.20 1.92
CA VAL A 94 -9.99 9.61 2.29
C VAL A 94 -8.77 10.06 3.08
N GLY A 95 -7.97 10.93 2.49
CA GLY A 95 -6.79 11.52 3.14
C GLY A 95 -5.78 10.46 3.58
N ASN A 96 -5.65 10.28 4.87
CA ASN A 96 -4.73 9.37 5.53
C ASN A 96 -5.47 8.65 6.69
N SER A 97 -6.41 7.76 6.35
CA SER A 97 -7.19 7.02 7.35
C SER A 97 -7.45 5.59 6.92
N GLY A 98 -6.66 4.67 7.44
CA GLY A 98 -6.85 3.23 7.34
C GLY A 98 -7.27 2.60 8.67
N SER A 99 -7.51 1.30 8.68
CA SER A 99 -7.98 0.57 9.86
C SER A 99 -6.88 -0.19 10.61
N GLY A 100 -5.68 -0.32 10.02
CA GLY A 100 -4.60 -1.14 10.57
C GLY A 100 -4.95 -2.61 10.70
N LEU A 101 -4.20 -3.34 11.53
CA LEU A 101 -4.38 -4.77 11.77
C LEU A 101 -5.40 -5.02 12.89
N GLY A 102 -6.63 -5.32 12.51
CA GLY A 102 -7.75 -5.53 13.45
C GLY A 102 -7.76 -6.90 14.12
N ARG A 103 -8.74 -7.10 15.03
CA ARG A 103 -8.89 -8.34 15.82
C ARG A 103 -9.09 -9.60 14.97
N LYS A 104 -9.70 -9.50 13.77
CA LYS A 104 -9.86 -10.65 12.86
C LYS A 104 -8.50 -11.16 12.38
N PHE A 105 -7.64 -10.23 11.96
CA PHE A 105 -6.27 -10.55 11.61
C PHE A 105 -5.53 -11.17 12.80
N GLY A 106 -5.56 -10.54 13.97
CA GLY A 106 -4.87 -11.02 15.18
C GLY A 106 -5.27 -12.43 15.57
N LYS A 107 -6.58 -12.75 15.56
CA LYS A 107 -7.10 -14.12 15.82
C LYS A 107 -6.58 -15.12 14.79
N ALA A 108 -6.71 -14.80 13.51
CA ALA A 108 -6.30 -15.67 12.44
C ALA A 108 -4.77 -15.92 12.47
N PHE A 109 -3.99 -14.86 12.67
CA PHE A 109 -2.54 -14.97 12.75
C PHE A 109 -2.08 -15.76 13.99
N SER A 110 -2.63 -15.50 15.18
CA SER A 110 -2.29 -16.26 16.39
C SER A 110 -2.60 -17.75 16.28
N SER A 111 -3.66 -18.10 15.54
CA SER A 111 -4.04 -19.52 15.33
C SER A 111 -3.15 -20.22 14.30
N SER A 112 -2.52 -19.50 13.38
CA SER A 112 -1.75 -20.08 12.27
C SER A 112 -0.22 -19.90 12.38
N ILE A 113 0.24 -19.04 13.29
CA ILE A 113 1.66 -18.65 13.38
C ILE A 113 2.60 -19.86 13.56
N HIS A 114 2.20 -20.89 14.30
CA HIS A 114 2.98 -22.10 14.52
C HIS A 114 3.12 -22.97 13.26
N ILE A 115 2.18 -22.84 12.31
CA ILE A 115 2.22 -23.52 11.00
C ILE A 115 3.04 -22.69 10.02
N VAL A 116 2.76 -21.38 9.96
CA VAL A 116 3.40 -20.44 9.02
C VAL A 116 4.90 -20.32 9.28
N PHE A 117 5.29 -20.34 10.55
CA PHE A 117 6.66 -20.17 11.03
C PHE A 117 7.16 -21.41 11.78
N ASP A 118 6.82 -22.61 11.25
CA ASP A 118 7.19 -23.90 11.86
C ASP A 118 8.70 -24.04 12.08
N ASP A 119 9.48 -23.54 11.13
CA ASP A 119 10.94 -23.62 11.09
C ASP A 119 11.67 -22.36 11.59
N LEU A 120 10.96 -21.37 12.14
CA LEU A 120 11.55 -20.11 12.61
C LEU A 120 12.69 -20.37 13.60
N GLY A 121 13.90 -19.88 13.27
CA GLY A 121 15.13 -20.07 14.02
C GLY A 121 15.78 -21.45 13.83
N LYS A 122 15.25 -22.31 12.92
CA LYS A 122 15.75 -23.64 12.59
C LYS A 122 15.67 -23.89 11.08
N GLU A 123 15.79 -22.83 10.31
CA GLU A 123 15.66 -22.87 8.85
C GLU A 123 16.71 -23.80 8.23
N GLN A 124 16.28 -24.74 7.38
CA GLN A 124 17.16 -25.67 6.66
C GLN A 124 17.13 -25.44 5.14
N VAL A 125 16.02 -24.90 4.62
CA VAL A 125 15.79 -24.69 3.20
C VAL A 125 16.01 -23.23 2.83
N THR A 126 15.58 -22.31 3.68
CA THR A 126 15.69 -20.85 3.53
C THR A 126 16.87 -20.31 4.36
N GLN A 127 17.37 -19.11 4.04
CA GLN A 127 18.40 -18.44 4.82
C GLN A 127 17.82 -17.78 6.07
N SER A 128 16.53 -17.36 6.01
CA SER A 128 15.85 -16.70 7.10
C SER A 128 14.34 -16.98 7.05
N SER A 129 13.62 -16.56 8.06
CA SER A 129 12.17 -16.43 8.01
C SER A 129 11.78 -15.02 7.59
N HIS A 130 10.61 -14.89 6.98
CA HIS A 130 10.10 -13.65 6.42
C HIS A 130 8.67 -13.41 6.86
N LEU A 131 8.36 -12.17 7.30
CA LEU A 131 7.03 -11.78 7.77
C LEU A 131 5.96 -12.02 6.69
N GLU A 132 6.33 -11.85 5.42
CA GLU A 132 5.46 -12.03 4.26
C GLU A 132 4.90 -13.45 4.13
N LYS A 133 5.52 -14.45 4.76
CA LYS A 133 4.94 -15.80 4.86
C LYS A 133 3.50 -15.76 5.37
N ALA A 134 3.18 -14.82 6.28
CA ALA A 134 1.82 -14.65 6.78
C ALA A 134 0.79 -14.37 5.67
N GLY A 135 1.18 -13.62 4.64
CA GLY A 135 0.34 -13.33 3.47
C GLY A 135 0.16 -14.48 2.50
N LEU A 136 1.04 -15.50 2.56
CA LEU A 136 0.95 -16.68 1.69
C LEU A 136 -0.07 -17.72 2.18
N PHE A 137 -0.27 -17.81 3.51
CA PHE A 137 -1.16 -18.78 4.13
C PHE A 137 -2.60 -18.26 4.30
N GLN A 138 -2.78 -16.95 4.53
CA GLN A 138 -4.08 -16.38 4.87
C GLN A 138 -4.73 -15.65 3.72
N ILE A 139 -6.00 -16.00 3.46
CA ILE A 139 -6.85 -15.23 2.54
C ILE A 139 -7.15 -13.87 3.18
N GLY A 140 -6.88 -12.80 2.44
CA GLY A 140 -7.17 -11.42 2.91
C GLY A 140 -6.02 -10.76 3.68
N VAL A 141 -4.86 -11.41 3.82
CA VAL A 141 -3.61 -10.76 4.24
C VAL A 141 -2.86 -10.35 2.98
N GLY A 142 -2.92 -9.08 2.64
CA GLY A 142 -2.24 -8.49 1.49
C GLY A 142 -1.04 -7.65 1.90
N LYS A 143 -0.46 -6.97 0.91
CA LYS A 143 0.67 -6.05 1.08
C LYS A 143 0.42 -4.97 2.14
N ASP A 144 -0.81 -4.42 2.22
CA ASP A 144 -1.18 -3.41 3.21
C ASP A 144 -1.00 -3.96 4.64
N ASN A 145 -1.49 -5.17 4.91
CA ASN A 145 -1.35 -5.79 6.23
C ASN A 145 0.12 -6.09 6.57
N ILE A 146 0.92 -6.56 5.61
CA ILE A 146 2.36 -6.78 5.80
C ILE A 146 3.08 -5.46 6.05
N SER A 147 2.75 -4.41 5.28
CA SER A 147 3.31 -3.07 5.46
C SER A 147 2.92 -2.47 6.82
N ASP A 148 1.65 -2.54 7.21
CA ASP A 148 1.18 -2.06 8.53
C ASP A 148 1.89 -2.77 9.68
N PHE A 149 2.06 -4.09 9.56
CA PHE A 149 2.76 -4.86 10.57
C PHE A 149 4.24 -4.47 10.63
N SER A 150 4.91 -4.39 9.47
CA SER A 150 6.29 -3.96 9.35
C SER A 150 6.51 -2.56 9.92
N THR A 151 5.65 -1.60 9.55
CA THR A 151 5.72 -0.23 10.04
C THR A 151 5.62 -0.16 11.57
N ASN A 152 4.73 -0.95 12.17
CA ASN A 152 4.60 -1.00 13.63
C ASN A 152 5.83 -1.65 14.30
N LEU A 153 6.41 -2.71 13.72
CA LEU A 153 7.62 -3.34 14.26
C LEU A 153 8.86 -2.47 14.08
N LEU A 154 8.93 -1.70 13.00
CA LEU A 154 10.02 -0.76 12.69
C LEU A 154 9.80 0.63 13.28
N LYS A 155 8.75 0.83 14.06
CA LYS A 155 8.32 2.17 14.50
C LYS A 155 9.41 2.93 15.23
N GLU A 156 10.16 2.28 16.12
CA GLU A 156 11.29 2.92 16.80
C GLU A 156 12.35 3.38 15.81
N PHE A 157 12.74 2.53 14.90
CA PHE A 157 13.72 2.86 13.85
C PHE A 157 13.26 4.03 12.98
N LEU A 158 12.01 4.03 12.51
CA LEU A 158 11.47 5.11 11.67
C LEU A 158 11.37 6.44 12.42
N LEU A 159 11.05 6.40 13.71
CA LEU A 159 11.01 7.59 14.57
C LEU A 159 12.41 8.14 14.86
N ASP A 160 13.38 7.29 15.18
CA ASP A 160 14.78 7.69 15.37
C ASP A 160 15.37 8.26 14.06
N TYR A 161 15.07 7.63 12.91
CA TYR A 161 15.45 8.10 11.57
C TYR A 161 14.87 9.49 11.29
N THR A 162 13.58 9.68 11.57
CA THR A 162 12.90 10.96 11.38
C THR A 162 13.45 12.03 12.32
N GLU A 163 13.64 11.73 13.60
CA GLU A 163 14.17 12.66 14.59
C GLU A 163 15.58 13.14 14.24
N THR A 164 16.42 12.22 13.76
CA THR A 164 17.80 12.54 13.33
C THR A 164 17.81 13.55 12.18
N PHE A 165 17.01 13.33 11.17
CA PHE A 165 16.84 14.28 10.07
C PHE A 165 16.26 15.60 10.54
N ALA A 166 15.18 15.54 11.33
CA ALA A 166 14.44 16.70 11.77
C ALA A 166 15.27 17.67 12.60
N LYS A 167 16.05 17.15 13.55
CA LYS A 167 16.95 17.97 14.40
C LYS A 167 18.04 18.68 13.60
N LYS A 168 18.45 18.13 12.47
CA LYS A 168 19.50 18.68 11.63
C LYS A 168 18.98 19.68 10.60
N GLU A 169 17.85 19.39 9.95
CA GLU A 169 17.42 20.08 8.75
C GLU A 169 16.15 20.93 8.90
N ILE A 170 15.35 20.72 9.97
CA ILE A 170 14.06 21.42 10.14
C ILE A 170 14.17 22.53 11.17
N ASP A 171 13.56 23.70 10.87
CA ASP A 171 13.46 24.83 11.79
C ASP A 171 12.73 24.41 13.09
N LYS A 172 13.28 24.76 14.24
CA LYS A 172 12.76 24.43 15.57
C LYS A 172 11.28 24.77 15.75
N LYS A 173 10.77 25.80 15.08
CA LYS A 173 9.35 26.20 15.15
C LYS A 173 8.39 25.12 14.64
N TYR A 174 8.85 24.19 13.81
CA TYR A 174 8.07 23.07 13.28
C TYR A 174 8.32 21.76 14.04
N LEU A 175 9.15 21.78 15.06
CA LEU A 175 9.48 20.61 15.86
C LEU A 175 8.70 20.61 17.18
N LYS A 176 8.22 19.43 17.59
CA LYS A 176 7.54 19.22 18.86
C LYS A 176 8.04 17.96 19.54
N THR A 177 8.23 18.03 20.86
CA THR A 177 8.44 16.81 21.65
C THR A 177 7.13 16.08 21.83
N VAL A 178 7.07 14.85 21.33
CA VAL A 178 5.87 14.01 21.32
C VAL A 178 6.14 12.73 22.07
N ASN A 179 5.24 12.34 22.98
CA ASN A 179 5.25 11.02 23.59
C ASN A 179 4.50 10.06 22.66
N VAL A 180 5.23 9.19 21.96
CA VAL A 180 4.65 8.26 21.01
C VAL A 180 4.36 6.94 21.69
N GLU A 181 3.12 6.48 21.59
CA GLU A 181 2.67 5.22 22.18
C GLU A 181 3.12 4.00 21.35
N ARG A 182 3.40 2.87 22.03
CA ARG A 182 3.70 1.58 21.39
C ARG A 182 4.86 1.67 20.41
N VAL A 183 6.01 2.16 20.85
CA VAL A 183 7.21 2.37 20.04
C VAL A 183 8.06 1.11 19.95
N TYR A 184 8.39 0.53 21.10
CA TYR A 184 9.20 -0.70 21.18
C TYR A 184 8.57 -1.73 22.11
N PHE A 185 8.92 -3.00 21.92
CA PHE A 185 8.39 -4.09 22.73
C PHE A 185 9.37 -4.48 23.83
N ASP A 186 8.92 -4.38 25.09
CA ASP A 186 9.67 -4.87 26.25
C ASP A 186 9.34 -6.35 26.50
N TYR A 187 10.32 -7.21 26.22
CA TYR A 187 10.15 -8.68 26.35
C TYR A 187 10.09 -9.18 27.79
N LYS A 188 10.55 -8.38 28.80
CA LYS A 188 10.41 -8.74 30.20
C LYS A 188 9.02 -8.42 30.72
N LEU A 189 8.48 -7.27 30.33
CA LEU A 189 7.14 -6.82 30.69
C LEU A 189 6.07 -7.34 29.71
N GLU A 190 6.48 -7.95 28.61
CA GLU A 190 5.62 -8.48 27.53
C GLU A 190 4.62 -7.46 27.00
N ARG A 191 5.04 -6.21 26.87
CA ARG A 191 4.18 -5.11 26.40
C ARG A 191 4.92 -4.08 25.58
N TRP A 192 4.16 -3.38 24.78
CA TRP A 192 4.63 -2.21 24.03
C TRP A 192 4.79 -1.01 24.95
N MET A 193 5.93 -0.33 24.79
CA MET A 193 6.32 0.81 25.59
C MET A 193 6.30 2.10 24.76
N PRO A 194 5.93 3.24 25.38
CA PRO A 194 6.07 4.55 24.77
C PRO A 194 7.52 5.06 24.83
N LYS A 195 7.83 6.04 23.96
CA LYS A 195 9.11 6.77 23.98
C LYS A 195 8.89 8.20 23.48
N GLN A 196 9.66 9.14 23.97
CA GLN A 196 9.61 10.54 23.56
C GLN A 196 10.56 10.79 22.40
N PHE A 197 10.11 11.63 21.44
CA PHE A 197 10.87 12.06 20.27
C PHE A 197 10.60 13.53 19.96
N VAL A 198 11.58 14.19 19.34
CA VAL A 198 11.42 15.53 18.76
C VAL A 198 11.13 15.38 17.27
N LEU A 199 9.88 15.56 16.86
CA LEU A 199 9.40 15.23 15.53
C LEU A 199 8.86 16.46 14.79
N PRO A 200 8.89 16.43 13.44
CA PRO A 200 8.15 17.38 12.61
C PRO A 200 6.65 17.30 12.97
N TYR A 201 6.02 18.45 13.19
CA TYR A 201 4.65 18.52 13.68
C TYR A 201 3.82 19.50 12.86
N ILE A 202 2.69 19.03 12.36
CA ILE A 202 1.76 19.81 11.54
C ILE A 202 0.32 19.26 11.68
N ASN A 203 -0.69 20.13 11.59
CA ASN A 203 -2.10 19.74 11.65
C ASN A 203 -2.42 18.85 12.86
N ASP A 204 -1.90 19.21 14.03
CA ASP A 204 -2.08 18.50 15.31
C ASP A 204 -1.57 17.06 15.36
N ASP A 205 -0.70 16.66 14.42
CA ASP A 205 -0.04 15.36 14.43
C ASP A 205 1.43 15.46 14.02
N PHE A 206 2.22 14.44 14.35
CA PHE A 206 3.60 14.36 13.91
C PHE A 206 3.70 13.66 12.54
N VAL A 207 4.84 13.84 11.88
CA VAL A 207 5.12 13.24 10.57
C VAL A 207 6.32 12.31 10.69
N VAL A 208 6.26 11.18 10.00
CA VAL A 208 7.33 10.18 9.92
C VAL A 208 7.80 10.06 8.48
N ILE A 209 9.10 10.26 8.25
CA ILE A 209 9.73 9.96 6.96
C ILE A 209 10.30 8.54 6.96
N THR A 210 10.35 7.95 5.78
CA THR A 210 10.77 6.55 5.59
C THR A 210 11.90 6.47 4.57
N PRO A 211 12.94 5.64 4.81
CA PRO A 211 13.97 5.39 3.81
C PRO A 211 13.39 4.84 2.51
N LYS A 212 13.86 5.34 1.37
CA LYS A 212 13.39 4.91 0.03
C LYS A 212 13.68 3.44 -0.25
N ASP A 213 14.79 2.93 0.23
CA ASP A 213 15.32 1.61 -0.10
C ASP A 213 14.68 0.45 0.68
N ILE A 214 13.71 0.73 1.56
CA ILE A 214 12.84 -0.29 2.16
C ILE A 214 11.40 -0.23 1.64
N LEU A 215 11.14 0.61 0.63
CA LEU A 215 9.82 0.81 0.04
C LEU A 215 9.65 0.03 -1.26
N THR A 216 8.43 -0.33 -1.55
CA THR A 216 8.00 -0.89 -2.84
C THR A 216 6.62 -0.36 -3.23
N LYS A 217 6.24 -0.54 -4.50
CA LYS A 217 4.89 -0.30 -5.04
C LYS A 217 4.28 -1.63 -5.45
N ASP A 218 2.97 -1.76 -5.34
CA ASP A 218 2.12 -2.83 -5.86
C ASP A 218 2.16 -4.14 -5.09
N GLU A 219 3.28 -4.85 -5.01
CA GLU A 219 3.40 -6.14 -4.34
C GLU A 219 4.73 -6.26 -3.61
N ASN A 220 4.71 -6.89 -2.43
CA ASN A 220 5.93 -7.31 -1.75
C ASN A 220 6.70 -8.33 -2.60
N TRP A 221 7.99 -8.46 -2.37
CA TRP A 221 8.82 -9.43 -3.09
C TRP A 221 8.37 -10.88 -2.90
N ILE A 222 8.01 -11.23 -1.67
CA ILE A 222 7.36 -12.51 -1.35
C ILE A 222 5.85 -12.26 -1.30
N ASN A 223 5.11 -12.73 -2.31
CA ASN A 223 3.68 -12.50 -2.42
C ASN A 223 2.92 -13.72 -2.95
N SER A 224 1.61 -13.75 -2.69
CA SER A 224 0.76 -14.90 -3.05
C SER A 224 0.44 -14.97 -4.55
N ASN A 225 0.58 -13.88 -5.30
CA ASN A 225 0.33 -13.87 -6.75
C ASN A 225 1.45 -14.61 -7.48
N ASP A 226 2.71 -14.33 -7.12
CA ASP A 226 3.88 -15.03 -7.66
C ASP A 226 3.87 -16.52 -7.30
N LEU A 227 3.58 -16.84 -6.01
CA LEU A 227 3.48 -18.24 -5.57
C LEU A 227 2.45 -19.02 -6.39
N ARG A 228 1.29 -18.42 -6.70
CA ARG A 228 0.26 -19.09 -7.52
C ARG A 228 0.63 -19.15 -8.98
N GLY A 229 1.23 -18.08 -9.52
CA GLY A 229 1.70 -18.04 -10.91
C GLY A 229 2.75 -19.09 -11.20
N ASP A 230 3.71 -19.22 -10.29
CA ASP A 230 4.87 -20.10 -10.41
C ASP A 230 4.70 -21.48 -9.76
N PHE A 231 3.52 -21.81 -9.25
CA PHE A 231 3.25 -23.01 -8.46
C PHE A 231 3.84 -24.28 -9.07
N THR A 232 3.63 -24.52 -10.37
CA THR A 232 4.13 -25.74 -11.05
C THR A 232 5.65 -25.75 -11.08
N ARG A 233 6.29 -24.63 -11.37
CA ARG A 233 7.75 -24.49 -11.43
C ARG A 233 8.38 -24.71 -10.05
N ILE A 234 7.80 -24.08 -9.02
CA ILE A 234 8.22 -24.24 -7.62
C ILE A 234 8.13 -25.71 -7.19
N CYS A 235 6.99 -26.36 -7.43
CA CYS A 235 6.84 -27.79 -7.08
C CYS A 235 7.82 -28.67 -7.84
N THR A 236 8.17 -28.34 -9.08
CA THR A 236 9.17 -29.09 -9.87
C THR A 236 10.59 -28.93 -9.32
N SER A 237 10.91 -27.81 -8.68
CA SER A 237 12.23 -27.57 -8.05
C SER A 237 12.46 -28.36 -6.75
N ILE A 238 11.42 -28.99 -6.20
CA ILE A 238 11.52 -29.82 -5.00
C ILE A 238 12.34 -31.10 -5.33
N SER A 239 13.49 -31.23 -4.70
CA SER A 239 14.44 -32.36 -4.95
C SER A 239 13.92 -33.71 -4.50
N ASN A 240 13.04 -33.74 -3.50
CA ASN A 240 12.43 -34.99 -3.01
C ASN A 240 11.33 -35.47 -3.97
N ASP A 241 11.61 -36.52 -4.74
CA ASP A 241 10.72 -37.08 -5.76
C ASP A 241 9.39 -37.59 -5.20
N GLN A 242 9.42 -38.22 -4.02
CA GLN A 242 8.22 -38.71 -3.36
C GLN A 242 7.32 -37.54 -2.97
N LEU A 243 7.84 -36.56 -2.27
CA LEU A 243 7.07 -35.33 -1.87
C LEU A 243 6.52 -34.62 -3.09
N ARG A 244 7.33 -34.45 -4.13
CA ARG A 244 6.89 -33.82 -5.39
C ARG A 244 5.74 -34.60 -6.03
N GLY A 245 5.83 -35.92 -6.04
CA GLY A 245 4.76 -36.81 -6.54
C GLY A 245 3.47 -36.69 -5.73
N GLU A 246 3.56 -36.66 -4.40
CA GLU A 246 2.41 -36.48 -3.49
C GLU A 246 1.74 -35.13 -3.69
N ILE A 247 2.52 -34.06 -3.83
CA ILE A 247 2.01 -32.68 -4.10
C ILE A 247 1.21 -32.65 -5.41
N PHE A 248 1.79 -33.16 -6.52
CA PHE A 248 1.10 -33.12 -7.80
C PHE A 248 -0.13 -34.02 -7.83
N ASN A 249 -0.10 -35.18 -7.18
CA ASN A 249 -1.25 -36.08 -7.07
C ASN A 249 -2.39 -35.40 -6.27
N TYR A 250 -2.05 -34.76 -5.15
CA TYR A 250 -3.04 -34.03 -4.37
C TYR A 250 -3.60 -32.82 -5.13
N PHE A 251 -2.76 -32.03 -5.78
CA PHE A 251 -3.19 -30.92 -6.61
C PHE A 251 -4.18 -31.35 -7.67
N ARG A 252 -3.89 -32.44 -8.40
CA ARG A 252 -4.82 -33.00 -9.42
C ARG A 252 -6.15 -33.43 -8.80
N LYS A 253 -6.13 -34.02 -7.61
CA LYS A 253 -7.33 -34.43 -6.88
C LYS A 253 -8.18 -33.25 -6.42
N MET A 254 -7.57 -32.08 -6.18
CA MET A 254 -8.29 -30.87 -5.77
C MET A 254 -8.90 -30.11 -6.94
N LEU A 255 -8.50 -30.40 -8.16
CA LEU A 255 -9.14 -29.85 -9.37
C LEU A 255 -10.51 -30.52 -9.56
N PRO A 256 -11.57 -29.74 -9.88
CA PRO A 256 -12.88 -30.32 -10.17
C PRO A 256 -12.84 -31.22 -11.42
N ALA A 257 -13.63 -32.31 -11.42
CA ALA A 257 -13.75 -33.17 -12.59
C ALA A 257 -14.27 -32.39 -13.79
N LYS A 258 -13.67 -32.61 -14.96
CA LYS A 258 -14.06 -31.94 -16.23
C LYS A 258 -14.29 -32.97 -17.31
N LYS A 259 -15.15 -32.61 -18.29
CA LYS A 259 -15.33 -33.38 -19.51
C LYS A 259 -14.04 -33.35 -20.35
N PRO A 260 -13.78 -34.34 -21.19
CA PRO A 260 -12.68 -34.30 -22.16
C PRO A 260 -12.65 -32.94 -22.91
N ASN A 261 -11.45 -32.38 -23.06
CA ASN A 261 -11.20 -31.07 -23.71
C ASN A 261 -11.69 -29.81 -22.97
N GLN A 262 -12.23 -29.92 -21.76
CA GLN A 262 -12.61 -28.75 -20.96
C GLN A 262 -11.46 -28.32 -20.05
N LYS A 263 -10.91 -27.10 -20.25
CA LYS A 263 -9.84 -26.53 -19.40
C LYS A 263 -10.38 -26.03 -18.06
N HIS A 264 -9.57 -26.14 -17.00
CA HIS A 264 -9.87 -25.54 -15.72
C HIS A 264 -9.78 -24.00 -15.79
N THR A 265 -10.73 -23.33 -15.17
CA THR A 265 -10.69 -21.86 -15.01
C THR A 265 -9.57 -21.46 -14.06
N GLN A 266 -9.13 -20.19 -14.15
CA GLN A 266 -8.15 -19.64 -13.22
C GLN A 266 -8.61 -19.73 -11.75
N LYS A 267 -9.91 -19.51 -11.49
CA LYS A 267 -10.50 -19.61 -10.15
C LYS A 267 -10.41 -21.04 -9.59
N GLU A 268 -10.71 -22.06 -10.41
CA GLU A 268 -10.60 -23.47 -10.00
C GLU A 268 -9.16 -23.87 -9.70
N ARG A 269 -8.22 -23.44 -10.56
CA ARG A 269 -6.79 -23.69 -10.34
C ARG A 269 -6.29 -23.02 -9.05
N THR A 270 -6.63 -21.74 -8.84
CA THR A 270 -6.26 -20.99 -7.63
C THR A 270 -6.77 -21.68 -6.36
N ALA A 271 -8.02 -22.17 -6.36
CA ALA A 271 -8.59 -22.87 -5.22
C ALA A 271 -7.86 -24.22 -4.95
N ALA A 272 -7.51 -24.96 -6.02
CA ALA A 272 -6.75 -26.21 -5.90
C ALA A 272 -5.33 -25.97 -5.39
N ILE A 273 -4.63 -24.94 -5.90
CA ILE A 273 -3.29 -24.54 -5.44
C ILE A 273 -3.33 -24.21 -3.94
N GLN A 274 -4.31 -23.42 -3.52
CA GLN A 274 -4.44 -23.00 -2.13
C GLN A 274 -4.65 -24.18 -1.18
N LYS A 275 -5.54 -25.12 -1.52
CA LYS A 275 -5.72 -26.36 -0.75
C LYS A 275 -4.43 -27.20 -0.71
N THR A 276 -3.66 -27.21 -1.80
CA THR A 276 -2.42 -27.95 -1.88
C THR A 276 -1.34 -27.33 -0.99
N ILE A 277 -1.19 -26.01 -0.98
CA ILE A 277 -0.26 -25.28 -0.11
C ILE A 277 -0.60 -25.51 1.37
N LEU A 278 -1.89 -25.48 1.73
CA LEU A 278 -2.32 -25.77 3.11
C LEU A 278 -2.01 -27.19 3.55
N LYS A 279 -2.03 -28.14 2.62
CA LYS A 279 -1.69 -29.55 2.90
C LYS A 279 -0.18 -29.81 2.91
N PHE A 280 0.57 -29.10 2.10
CA PHE A 280 2.01 -29.22 1.91
C PHE A 280 2.68 -27.85 2.08
N PRO A 281 2.81 -27.34 3.32
CA PRO A 281 3.40 -26.04 3.59
C PRO A 281 4.87 -25.92 3.17
N GLU A 282 5.56 -27.05 2.96
CA GLU A 282 6.93 -27.11 2.45
C GLU A 282 7.09 -26.39 1.11
N ILE A 283 6.06 -26.33 0.28
CA ILE A 283 6.06 -25.58 -1.00
C ILE A 283 6.50 -24.15 -0.78
N ILE A 284 6.06 -23.53 0.34
CA ILE A 284 6.42 -22.15 0.66
C ILE A 284 7.91 -22.01 0.94
N LYS A 285 8.56 -22.99 1.56
CA LYS A 285 10.00 -22.93 1.85
C LYS A 285 10.81 -22.89 0.56
N PHE A 286 10.45 -23.66 -0.45
CA PHE A 286 11.10 -23.64 -1.76
C PHE A 286 10.85 -22.33 -2.51
N PHE A 287 9.64 -21.80 -2.44
CA PHE A 287 9.31 -20.49 -3.00
C PHE A 287 10.14 -19.37 -2.36
N VAL A 288 10.19 -19.34 -1.03
CA VAL A 288 10.96 -18.32 -0.28
C VAL A 288 12.46 -18.46 -0.59
N LYS A 289 13.00 -19.67 -0.64
CA LYS A 289 14.40 -19.92 -1.03
C LYS A 289 14.74 -19.28 -2.38
N GLU A 290 13.90 -19.49 -3.38
CA GLU A 290 14.08 -18.88 -4.70
C GLU A 290 14.06 -17.34 -4.64
N LYS A 291 13.16 -16.77 -3.83
CA LYS A 291 13.11 -15.33 -3.62
C LYS A 291 14.38 -14.80 -2.93
N GLU A 292 14.93 -15.53 -1.96
CA GLU A 292 16.18 -15.17 -1.28
C GLU A 292 17.40 -15.25 -2.22
N GLU A 293 17.46 -16.25 -3.08
CA GLU A 293 18.51 -16.39 -4.09
C GLU A 293 18.52 -15.20 -5.08
N ASN A 294 17.36 -14.60 -5.33
CA ASN A 294 17.20 -13.44 -6.22
C ASN A 294 17.01 -12.10 -5.47
N LYS A 295 17.61 -11.92 -4.29
CA LYS A 295 17.48 -10.69 -3.49
C LYS A 295 17.99 -9.43 -4.19
N LYS A 296 18.97 -9.53 -5.11
CA LYS A 296 19.38 -8.38 -5.94
C LYS A 296 18.28 -7.91 -6.88
N GLY A 297 17.49 -8.85 -7.42
CA GLY A 297 16.31 -8.53 -8.22
C GLY A 297 15.24 -7.81 -7.41
N ALA A 298 15.02 -8.20 -6.14
CA ALA A 298 14.10 -7.52 -5.24
C ALA A 298 14.43 -6.04 -5.10
N LYS A 299 15.69 -5.74 -4.76
CA LYS A 299 16.18 -4.37 -4.61
C LYS A 299 15.99 -3.56 -5.88
N SER A 300 16.47 -4.06 -7.03
CA SER A 300 16.40 -3.36 -8.32
C SER A 300 14.95 -3.08 -8.75
N ILE A 301 14.03 -4.02 -8.52
CA ILE A 301 12.60 -3.82 -8.85
C ILE A 301 11.95 -2.82 -7.89
N ALA A 302 12.27 -2.89 -6.60
CA ALA A 302 11.75 -1.95 -5.61
C ALA A 302 12.21 -0.52 -5.90
N GLU A 303 13.51 -0.31 -6.17
CA GLU A 303 14.07 0.99 -6.55
C GLU A 303 13.36 1.59 -7.77
N LYS A 304 13.20 0.84 -8.85
CA LYS A 304 12.46 1.29 -10.04
C LYS A 304 11.01 1.65 -9.73
N ARG A 305 10.35 0.88 -8.87
CA ARG A 305 8.96 1.14 -8.48
C ARG A 305 8.83 2.41 -7.63
N VAL A 306 9.77 2.66 -6.73
CA VAL A 306 9.82 3.86 -5.90
C VAL A 306 10.13 5.09 -6.76
N GLU A 307 11.11 5.00 -7.66
CA GLU A 307 11.43 6.06 -8.62
C GLU A 307 10.22 6.40 -9.51
N LEU A 308 9.46 5.40 -9.92
CA LEU A 308 8.22 5.59 -10.65
C LEU A 308 7.20 6.41 -9.86
N VAL A 309 7.00 6.08 -8.57
CA VAL A 309 6.08 6.83 -7.70
C VAL A 309 6.59 8.26 -7.49
N ASP A 310 7.89 8.45 -7.29
CA ASP A 310 8.52 9.76 -7.18
C ASP A 310 8.28 10.59 -8.44
N THR A 311 8.52 10.01 -9.61
CA THR A 311 8.32 10.68 -10.90
C THR A 311 6.86 11.09 -11.09
N ILE A 312 5.91 10.16 -10.90
CA ILE A 312 4.49 10.43 -11.16
C ILE A 312 3.90 11.37 -10.11
N PHE A 313 4.09 11.06 -8.83
CA PHE A 313 3.36 11.71 -7.76
C PHE A 313 4.12 12.82 -7.04
N VAL A 314 5.40 13.00 -7.31
CA VAL A 314 6.19 14.12 -6.76
C VAL A 314 6.60 15.08 -7.88
N LYS A 315 7.45 14.67 -8.79
CA LYS A 315 8.01 15.55 -9.83
C LYS A 315 6.94 16.07 -10.80
N ASN A 316 6.14 15.17 -11.37
CA ASN A 316 5.11 15.55 -12.34
C ASN A 316 3.98 16.35 -11.68
N VAL A 317 3.61 16.01 -10.45
CA VAL A 317 2.59 16.74 -9.71
C VAL A 317 3.04 18.15 -9.36
N SER A 318 4.28 18.35 -8.95
CA SER A 318 4.82 19.68 -8.71
C SER A 318 4.71 20.56 -9.95
N SER A 319 5.13 20.05 -11.11
CA SER A 319 4.98 20.76 -12.39
C SER A 319 3.53 21.02 -12.77
N PHE A 320 2.63 20.07 -12.48
CA PHE A 320 1.19 20.24 -12.73
C PHE A 320 0.57 21.33 -11.84
N VAL A 321 0.98 21.39 -10.58
CA VAL A 321 0.51 22.41 -9.63
C VAL A 321 0.99 23.80 -9.99
N GLU A 322 2.22 23.94 -10.47
CA GLU A 322 2.73 25.20 -11.01
C GLU A 322 1.86 25.69 -12.17
N LEU A 323 1.55 24.79 -13.12
CA LEU A 323 0.63 25.09 -14.23
C LEU A 323 -0.78 25.47 -13.74
N LEU A 324 -1.29 24.80 -12.69
CA LEU A 324 -2.59 25.09 -12.12
C LEU A 324 -2.65 26.52 -11.53
N LEU A 325 -1.60 26.92 -10.83
CA LEU A 325 -1.50 28.25 -10.24
C LEU A 325 -1.32 29.37 -11.28
N GLU A 326 -0.52 29.10 -12.31
CA GLU A 326 -0.17 30.11 -13.31
C GLU A 326 -1.22 30.27 -14.43
N LYS A 327 -1.93 29.20 -14.79
CA LYS A 327 -2.76 29.13 -15.99
C LYS A 327 -4.24 28.83 -15.71
N SER A 328 -4.67 28.80 -14.45
CA SER A 328 -6.08 28.63 -14.13
C SER A 328 -6.65 29.76 -13.31
N ASP A 329 -7.93 30.03 -13.52
CA ASP A 329 -8.74 31.03 -12.79
C ASP A 329 -9.58 30.38 -11.66
N PHE A 330 -9.23 29.18 -11.21
CA PHE A 330 -9.97 28.46 -10.18
C PHE A 330 -10.09 29.21 -8.85
N TYR A 331 -9.09 30.03 -8.55
CA TYR A 331 -9.02 30.77 -7.29
C TYR A 331 -9.52 32.25 -7.41
N GLU A 332 -9.79 32.68 -8.65
CA GLU A 332 -10.19 34.07 -8.91
C GLU A 332 -11.71 34.25 -9.05
N ILE A 333 -12.41 33.22 -9.59
CA ILE A 333 -13.85 33.29 -9.89
C ILE A 333 -14.60 32.30 -8.99
N PRO A 334 -15.52 32.81 -8.10
CA PRO A 334 -16.32 31.93 -7.27
C PRO A 334 -17.18 30.98 -8.13
N PRO A 335 -17.12 29.67 -7.90
CA PRO A 335 -17.90 28.69 -8.66
C PRO A 335 -19.38 28.76 -8.33
N LYS A 336 -20.24 28.56 -9.33
CA LYS A 336 -21.70 28.65 -9.21
C LYS A 336 -22.29 27.40 -8.57
N SER A 337 -21.76 26.22 -8.88
CA SER A 337 -22.24 24.94 -8.38
C SER A 337 -21.13 23.90 -8.33
N SER A 338 -21.36 22.79 -7.61
CA SER A 338 -20.45 21.63 -7.58
C SER A 338 -20.26 21.00 -8.97
N PHE A 339 -21.29 21.06 -9.81
CA PHE A 339 -21.22 20.55 -11.18
C PHE A 339 -20.32 21.42 -12.06
N ASP A 340 -20.55 22.73 -12.05
CA ASP A 340 -19.76 23.67 -12.86
C ASP A 340 -18.28 23.60 -12.46
N GLU A 341 -18.00 23.56 -11.18
CA GLU A 341 -16.63 23.47 -10.69
C GLU A 341 -15.97 22.13 -11.05
N ALA A 342 -16.67 21.01 -10.87
CA ALA A 342 -16.15 19.70 -11.24
C ALA A 342 -15.88 19.61 -12.75
N MET A 343 -16.78 20.14 -13.56
CA MET A 343 -16.61 20.18 -15.02
C MET A 343 -15.43 21.07 -15.43
N LYS A 344 -15.29 22.24 -14.82
CA LYS A 344 -14.18 23.17 -15.08
C LYS A 344 -12.83 22.50 -14.80
N ARG A 345 -12.71 21.76 -13.69
CA ARG A 345 -11.48 21.04 -13.33
C ARG A 345 -11.18 19.86 -14.24
N ILE A 346 -12.20 19.16 -14.75
CA ILE A 346 -12.03 18.10 -15.76
C ILE A 346 -11.57 18.68 -17.09
N VAL A 347 -12.19 19.79 -17.53
CA VAL A 347 -11.79 20.48 -18.77
C VAL A 347 -10.36 20.99 -18.67
N TYR A 348 -9.99 21.55 -17.52
CA TYR A 348 -8.61 21.97 -17.26
C TYR A 348 -7.63 20.79 -17.35
N LEU A 349 -7.95 19.67 -16.69
CA LEU A 349 -7.12 18.47 -16.74
C LEU A 349 -6.97 17.98 -18.20
N LYS A 350 -8.06 17.97 -18.97
CA LYS A 350 -8.04 17.67 -20.40
C LYS A 350 -7.08 18.58 -21.17
N ASP A 351 -7.19 19.91 -20.96
CA ASP A 351 -6.34 20.88 -21.65
C ASP A 351 -4.86 20.74 -21.28
N VAL A 352 -4.55 20.42 -20.03
CA VAL A 352 -3.18 20.11 -19.59
C VAL A 352 -2.65 18.87 -20.29
N ILE A 353 -3.46 17.81 -20.37
CA ILE A 353 -3.08 16.55 -21.03
C ILE A 353 -2.82 16.76 -22.53
N GLU A 354 -3.74 17.46 -23.20
CA GLU A 354 -3.74 17.55 -24.66
C GLU A 354 -2.82 18.66 -25.20
N LYS A 355 -2.61 19.76 -24.46
CA LYS A 355 -1.95 20.98 -24.96
C LYS A 355 -0.66 21.37 -24.24
N ASN A 356 -0.49 20.92 -23.01
CA ASN A 356 0.60 21.40 -22.13
C ASN A 356 1.55 20.26 -21.67
N ASP A 357 1.77 19.25 -22.53
CA ASP A 357 2.64 18.10 -22.23
C ASP A 357 2.21 17.27 -21.00
N GLY A 358 1.04 17.53 -20.43
CA GLY A 358 0.52 16.82 -19.27
C GLY A 358 0.22 15.34 -19.54
N TYR A 359 0.17 14.92 -20.81
CA TYR A 359 0.08 13.49 -21.14
C TYR A 359 1.26 12.71 -20.53
N LYS A 360 2.43 13.34 -20.33
CA LYS A 360 3.60 12.73 -19.70
C LYS A 360 3.31 12.23 -18.28
N LEU A 361 2.33 12.83 -17.58
CA LEU A 361 1.85 12.37 -16.27
C LEU A 361 1.23 10.97 -16.33
N PHE A 362 0.78 10.55 -17.50
CA PHE A 362 0.00 9.33 -17.70
C PHE A 362 0.76 8.26 -18.51
N TYR A 363 2.05 8.49 -18.78
CA TYR A 363 2.95 7.52 -19.40
C TYR A 363 4.10 7.18 -18.47
N ILE A 364 4.45 5.90 -18.43
CA ILE A 364 5.50 5.33 -17.60
C ILE A 364 6.41 4.53 -18.53
N ASP A 365 7.67 4.91 -18.65
CA ASP A 365 8.63 4.26 -19.57
C ASP A 365 8.08 4.12 -21.01
N GLY A 366 7.31 5.11 -21.46
CA GLY A 366 6.64 5.09 -22.75
C GLY A 366 5.34 4.28 -22.82
N GLU A 367 4.92 3.64 -21.72
CA GLU A 367 3.67 2.88 -21.64
C GLU A 367 2.59 3.68 -20.90
N PRO A 368 1.33 3.63 -21.33
CA PRO A 368 0.21 4.27 -20.65
C PRO A 368 0.00 3.72 -19.23
N ILE A 369 -0.50 4.55 -18.30
CA ILE A 369 -0.94 4.08 -17.00
C ILE A 369 -2.02 2.99 -17.16
N LYS A 370 -1.95 1.96 -16.28
CA LYS A 370 -2.88 0.81 -16.35
C LYS A 370 -3.98 0.87 -15.27
N ARG A 371 -3.97 1.90 -14.42
CA ARG A 371 -4.88 2.01 -13.29
C ARG A 371 -5.65 3.32 -13.29
N GLU A 372 -6.95 3.24 -13.12
CA GLU A 372 -7.84 4.38 -12.91
C GLU A 372 -7.47 5.16 -11.63
N ALA A 373 -6.94 4.47 -10.61
CA ALA A 373 -6.51 5.08 -9.35
C ALA A 373 -5.42 6.16 -9.51
N ASP A 374 -4.51 6.00 -10.46
CA ASP A 374 -3.45 6.96 -10.74
C ASP A 374 -4.03 8.28 -11.32
N LEU A 375 -5.02 8.16 -12.22
CA LEU A 375 -5.78 9.31 -12.75
C LEU A 375 -6.58 10.03 -11.64
N GLN A 376 -7.18 9.27 -10.74
CA GLN A 376 -7.94 9.82 -9.62
C GLN A 376 -7.07 10.67 -8.70
N ILE A 377 -5.85 10.25 -8.39
CA ILE A 377 -4.93 11.02 -7.54
C ILE A 377 -4.61 12.37 -8.19
N ILE A 378 -4.32 12.39 -9.48
CA ILE A 378 -4.02 13.63 -10.21
C ILE A 378 -5.23 14.56 -10.24
N TYR A 379 -6.43 14.04 -10.48
CA TYR A 379 -7.65 14.84 -10.43
C TYR A 379 -7.88 15.46 -9.05
N ARG A 380 -7.62 14.74 -7.97
CA ARG A 380 -7.76 15.28 -6.63
C ARG A 380 -6.87 16.50 -6.38
N LEU A 381 -5.69 16.54 -6.97
CA LEU A 381 -4.79 17.67 -6.85
C LEU A 381 -5.36 18.96 -7.47
N THR A 382 -6.23 18.85 -8.46
CA THR A 382 -6.93 20.01 -9.02
C THR A 382 -7.87 20.67 -8.00
N TRP A 383 -8.24 19.97 -6.92
CA TRP A 383 -9.16 20.44 -5.88
C TRP A 383 -8.48 21.05 -4.66
N PHE A 384 -7.16 21.23 -4.73
CA PHE A 384 -6.43 21.87 -3.64
C PHE A 384 -6.97 23.29 -3.36
N ALA A 385 -7.10 23.62 -2.08
CA ALA A 385 -7.62 24.92 -1.60
C ALA A 385 -9.01 25.31 -2.15
N SER A 386 -9.82 24.33 -2.54
CA SER A 386 -11.20 24.52 -2.95
C SER A 386 -12.13 24.65 -1.74
N ASP A 387 -13.16 25.51 -1.85
CA ASP A 387 -14.25 25.63 -0.87
C ASP A 387 -15.24 24.46 -0.90
N PHE A 388 -15.02 23.49 -1.80
CA PHE A 388 -15.86 22.31 -1.94
C PHE A 388 -15.34 21.15 -1.10
N ASP A 389 -16.27 20.40 -0.55
CA ASP A 389 -15.99 19.15 0.11
C ASP A 389 -15.85 18.04 -0.94
N VAL A 390 -14.64 17.47 -1.07
CA VAL A 390 -14.31 16.49 -2.10
C VAL A 390 -13.97 15.16 -1.44
N ASN A 391 -14.92 14.22 -1.52
CA ASN A 391 -14.80 12.88 -0.95
C ASN A 391 -14.49 11.85 -2.04
N ARG A 392 -13.42 11.09 -1.85
CA ARG A 392 -13.04 9.96 -2.72
C ARG A 392 -13.78 8.70 -2.29
N GLU A 393 -14.28 7.96 -3.29
CA GLU A 393 -14.95 6.66 -3.09
C GLU A 393 -16.01 6.61 -1.97
N PRO A 394 -16.95 7.58 -1.87
CA PRO A 394 -18.01 7.49 -0.90
C PRO A 394 -18.90 6.29 -1.20
N ASN A 395 -18.95 5.32 -0.25
CA ASN A 395 -19.78 4.13 -0.38
C ASN A 395 -21.13 4.34 0.33
N ASN A 396 -22.15 4.66 -0.46
CA ASN A 396 -23.52 4.87 0.03
C ASN A 396 -24.42 3.62 -0.15
N GLY A 397 -23.83 2.41 -0.07
CA GLY A 397 -24.59 1.15 -0.05
C GLY A 397 -24.82 0.47 -1.41
N ARG A 398 -24.48 1.13 -2.53
CA ARG A 398 -24.61 0.57 -3.89
C ARG A 398 -23.32 0.56 -4.70
N GLY A 399 -22.19 0.62 -4.02
CA GLY A 399 -20.85 0.71 -4.59
C GLY A 399 -20.24 2.11 -4.48
N PRO A 400 -18.90 2.22 -4.45
CA PRO A 400 -18.20 3.50 -4.37
C PRO A 400 -18.21 4.21 -5.71
N VAL A 401 -18.37 5.55 -5.69
CA VAL A 401 -18.02 6.43 -6.82
C VAL A 401 -16.59 6.91 -6.63
N ASP A 402 -15.90 7.31 -7.72
CA ASP A 402 -14.54 7.80 -7.60
C ASP A 402 -14.46 9.07 -6.76
N TYR A 403 -15.35 10.05 -7.03
CA TYR A 403 -15.46 11.27 -6.27
C TYR A 403 -16.90 11.74 -6.08
N SER A 404 -17.15 12.31 -4.92
CA SER A 404 -18.34 13.15 -4.63
C SER A 404 -17.88 14.54 -4.26
N VAL A 405 -18.32 15.52 -5.02
CA VAL A 405 -18.03 16.95 -4.83
C VAL A 405 -19.28 17.61 -4.29
N SER A 406 -19.19 18.33 -3.17
CA SER A 406 -20.37 18.99 -2.58
C SER A 406 -20.05 20.36 -2.00
N LYS A 407 -21.07 21.23 -2.03
CA LYS A 407 -21.08 22.50 -1.31
C LYS A 407 -22.38 22.59 -0.51
N GLY A 408 -22.29 22.24 0.75
CA GLY A 408 -23.48 22.06 1.60
C GLY A 408 -24.25 20.76 1.26
N SER A 409 -25.48 20.66 1.76
CA SER A 409 -26.29 19.42 1.66
C SER A 409 -26.98 19.20 0.31
N ASN A 410 -27.28 20.29 -0.40
CA ASN A 410 -28.16 20.26 -1.58
C ASN A 410 -27.42 20.39 -2.92
N ASP A 411 -26.14 20.75 -2.92
CA ASP A 411 -25.31 20.87 -4.11
C ASP A 411 -24.26 19.77 -4.09
N LYS A 412 -24.50 18.70 -4.84
CA LYS A 412 -23.63 17.53 -4.93
C LYS A 412 -23.50 17.02 -6.37
N THR A 413 -22.29 16.70 -6.77
CA THR A 413 -21.94 16.10 -8.07
C THR A 413 -21.07 14.87 -7.85
N VAL A 414 -21.38 13.79 -8.57
CA VAL A 414 -20.54 12.59 -8.60
C VAL A 414 -19.66 12.59 -9.84
N VAL A 415 -18.41 12.18 -9.69
CA VAL A 415 -17.43 12.10 -10.78
C VAL A 415 -16.86 10.69 -10.82
N GLU A 416 -16.84 10.11 -12.01
CA GLU A 416 -16.33 8.77 -12.29
C GLU A 416 -15.25 8.85 -13.37
N PHE A 417 -14.11 8.18 -13.15
CA PHE A 417 -13.02 8.09 -14.11
C PHE A 417 -12.92 6.71 -14.69
N LYS A 418 -12.66 6.64 -15.99
CA LYS A 418 -12.44 5.38 -16.71
C LYS A 418 -11.26 5.48 -17.66
N LEU A 419 -10.50 4.39 -17.76
CA LEU A 419 -9.57 4.20 -18.86
C LEU A 419 -10.31 3.58 -20.04
N ALA A 420 -10.09 4.09 -21.25
CA ALA A 420 -10.72 3.54 -22.46
C ALA A 420 -10.31 2.10 -22.75
N SER A 421 -9.16 1.66 -22.22
CA SER A 421 -8.70 0.27 -22.30
C SER A 421 -9.49 -0.72 -21.42
N ASN A 422 -10.41 -0.23 -20.59
CA ASN A 422 -11.24 -1.09 -19.74
C ASN A 422 -12.25 -1.89 -20.60
N SER A 423 -12.12 -3.20 -20.62
CA SER A 423 -12.96 -4.11 -21.43
C SER A 423 -14.47 -4.05 -21.12
N LYS A 424 -14.83 -3.50 -19.95
CA LYS A 424 -16.23 -3.33 -19.50
C LYS A 424 -16.73 -1.89 -19.61
N ILE A 425 -16.01 -1.02 -20.30
CA ILE A 425 -16.30 0.42 -20.33
C ILE A 425 -17.74 0.70 -20.80
N ARG A 426 -18.24 0.02 -21.84
CA ARG A 426 -19.59 0.21 -22.36
C ARG A 426 -20.67 -0.14 -21.33
N GLN A 427 -20.55 -1.29 -20.68
CA GLN A 427 -21.45 -1.72 -19.61
C GLN A 427 -21.42 -0.77 -18.40
N ASN A 428 -20.25 -0.27 -18.07
CA ASN A 428 -20.06 0.67 -16.95
C ASN A 428 -20.72 2.02 -17.25
N LEU A 429 -20.60 2.55 -18.48
CA LEU A 429 -21.22 3.80 -18.89
C LEU A 429 -22.75 3.74 -18.85
N GLU A 430 -23.36 2.62 -19.23
CA GLU A 430 -24.82 2.48 -19.28
C GLU A 430 -25.46 2.37 -17.89
N ASN A 431 -24.78 1.77 -16.93
CA ASN A 431 -25.38 1.36 -15.65
C ASN A 431 -24.83 2.08 -14.42
N GLN A 432 -23.51 2.30 -14.33
CA GLN A 432 -22.89 2.74 -13.07
C GLN A 432 -23.26 4.19 -12.68
N VAL A 433 -23.20 5.14 -13.61
CA VAL A 433 -23.47 6.55 -13.32
C VAL A 433 -24.90 6.75 -12.80
N LYS A 434 -25.88 6.03 -13.34
CA LYS A 434 -27.27 6.08 -12.89
C LYS A 434 -27.40 5.58 -11.44
N VAL A 435 -26.82 4.42 -11.16
CA VAL A 435 -26.82 3.83 -9.82
C VAL A 435 -26.13 4.75 -8.79
N TYR A 436 -25.03 5.38 -9.18
CA TYR A 436 -24.28 6.27 -8.29
C TYR A 436 -25.01 7.60 -8.00
N LYS A 437 -25.69 8.16 -9.00
CA LYS A 437 -26.54 9.36 -8.78
C LYS A 437 -27.64 9.08 -7.76
N GLU A 438 -28.33 7.97 -7.93
CA GLU A 438 -29.39 7.53 -7.00
C GLU A 438 -28.84 7.30 -5.59
N ALA A 439 -27.70 6.61 -5.47
CA ALA A 439 -27.07 6.32 -4.18
C ALA A 439 -26.57 7.57 -3.44
N ASN A 440 -26.17 8.60 -4.19
CA ASN A 440 -25.67 9.87 -3.63
C ASN A 440 -26.73 10.96 -3.54
N ASN A 441 -27.98 10.66 -3.86
CA ASN A 441 -29.09 11.62 -3.83
C ASN A 441 -28.82 12.87 -4.68
N THR A 442 -28.30 12.68 -5.90
CA THR A 442 -27.99 13.77 -6.83
C THR A 442 -28.40 13.42 -8.25
N THR A 443 -28.77 14.43 -9.01
CA THR A 443 -29.01 14.34 -10.46
C THR A 443 -27.74 14.62 -11.28
N ASN A 444 -26.70 15.17 -10.64
CA ASN A 444 -25.47 15.61 -11.29
C ASN A 444 -24.42 14.50 -11.28
N GLY A 445 -23.90 14.17 -12.43
CA GLY A 445 -22.83 13.18 -12.57
C GLY A 445 -22.01 13.39 -13.82
N ILE A 446 -20.71 13.23 -13.72
CA ILE A 446 -19.76 13.39 -14.78
C ILE A 446 -18.96 12.08 -14.91
N THR A 447 -18.81 11.58 -16.14
CA THR A 447 -17.89 10.50 -16.45
C THR A 447 -16.77 11.03 -17.33
N ALA A 448 -15.55 10.96 -16.84
CA ALA A 448 -14.35 11.33 -17.57
C ALA A 448 -13.64 10.07 -18.08
N ILE A 449 -13.38 10.00 -19.38
CA ILE A 449 -12.72 8.85 -20.03
C ILE A 449 -11.35 9.29 -20.53
N LEU A 450 -10.30 8.65 -20.04
CA LEU A 450 -8.94 8.84 -20.54
C LEU A 450 -8.66 7.81 -21.65
N TYR A 451 -8.39 8.32 -22.84
CA TYR A 451 -8.04 7.54 -24.03
C TYR A 451 -6.59 7.80 -24.41
N PHE A 452 -5.86 6.72 -24.67
CA PHE A 452 -4.50 6.76 -25.21
C PHE A 452 -4.55 6.35 -26.69
N SER A 453 -4.08 7.23 -27.57
CA SER A 453 -4.00 7.00 -29.04
C SER A 453 -2.71 6.28 -29.41
#